data_71b455e9912074b066f6786f25862800
#
_entry.id   71b455e9912074b066f6786f25862800
#
_cell.length_a   1.000
_cell.length_b   1.000
_cell.length_c   1.000
_cell.angle_alpha   90.00
_cell.angle_beta   90.00
_cell.angle_gamma   90.00
#
_symmetry.space_group_name_H-M   'P 1'
#
loop_
_entity.id
_entity.type
_entity.pdbx_description
1 polymer ?
#
loop_
_entity_poly.entity_id
_entity_poly.type
_entity_poly.pdbx_seq_one_letter_code
_entity_poly.pdbx_strand_id
1 'polypeptide(L)'
;MRNLSDCRLYGILDLGYVGIDDAERVTKSMIDGDVDLIQLRAKEHSVKEIVDLAGKLHQVTSAAGVPLIVNDHAEIAAKVPVEGVHLGQDDDSLAHARKKAGRHVLVGKSTHSLEQAVEAEREGADYVGFGPIFATPTKPDYQPIGLTGIKRVHNEITVPTFCIGGIKIDNLGQVIAAGARRVAIVSGLLKAPNIAKYARACKALLNPET
;
A
#
# COMPACT_ATOMS: atom_id res chain seq x y z
N MET A 1 13.95 -10.81 -0.30
CA MET A 1 12.87 -9.80 -0.20
C MET A 1 12.74 -9.06 -1.52
N ARG A 2 11.52 -8.81 -2.01
CA ARG A 2 11.28 -8.08 -3.27
C ARG A 2 11.79 -6.64 -3.16
N ASN A 3 12.42 -6.13 -4.21
CA ASN A 3 12.79 -4.72 -4.28
C ASN A 3 11.53 -3.89 -4.54
N LEU A 4 11.37 -2.77 -3.85
CA LEU A 4 10.20 -1.90 -3.98
C LEU A 4 10.02 -1.37 -5.42
N SER A 5 11.12 -1.16 -6.15
CA SER A 5 11.09 -0.75 -7.57
C SER A 5 10.40 -1.76 -8.49
N ASP A 6 10.42 -3.05 -8.12
CA ASP A 6 9.83 -4.14 -8.90
C ASP A 6 8.38 -4.42 -8.52
N CYS A 7 7.93 -3.88 -7.37
CA CYS A 7 6.56 -4.05 -6.92
C CYS A 7 5.57 -3.28 -7.81
N ARG A 8 4.52 -3.95 -8.28
CA ARG A 8 3.47 -3.40 -9.15
C ARG A 8 2.10 -3.39 -8.47
N LEU A 9 1.81 -4.43 -7.70
CA LEU A 9 0.54 -4.60 -7.00
C LEU A 9 0.74 -4.55 -5.48
N TYR A 10 0.20 -3.52 -4.84
CA TYR A 10 0.20 -3.31 -3.41
C TYR A 10 -1.18 -3.67 -2.83
N GLY A 11 -1.27 -4.72 -2.04
CA GLY A 11 -2.49 -5.11 -1.33
C GLY A 11 -2.58 -4.47 0.04
N ILE A 12 -3.69 -3.85 0.38
CA ILE A 12 -3.91 -3.31 1.72
C ILE A 12 -4.93 -4.18 2.46
N LEU A 13 -4.46 -4.87 3.49
CA LEU A 13 -5.26 -5.60 4.45
C LEU A 13 -5.84 -4.60 5.46
N ASP A 14 -7.06 -4.18 5.24
CA ASP A 14 -7.77 -3.22 6.09
C ASP A 14 -8.78 -3.97 6.98
N LEU A 15 -8.57 -3.92 8.29
CA LEU A 15 -9.43 -4.59 9.28
C LEU A 15 -10.83 -3.96 9.40
N GLY A 16 -11.10 -2.84 8.72
CA GLY A 16 -12.48 -2.36 8.50
C GLY A 16 -13.27 -3.22 7.51
N TYR A 17 -12.62 -4.09 6.73
CA TYR A 17 -13.25 -5.03 5.78
C TYR A 17 -13.09 -6.50 6.17
N VAL A 18 -12.09 -6.82 6.98
CA VAL A 18 -11.69 -8.20 7.33
C VAL A 18 -11.58 -8.30 8.83
N GLY A 19 -12.21 -9.31 9.43
CA GLY A 19 -12.03 -9.59 10.85
C GLY A 19 -10.58 -9.98 11.17
N ILE A 20 -10.12 -9.64 12.38
CA ILE A 20 -8.75 -9.90 12.84
C ILE A 20 -8.38 -11.39 12.75
N ASP A 21 -9.34 -12.30 13.01
CA ASP A 21 -9.15 -13.76 12.95
C ASP A 21 -8.95 -14.26 11.52
N ASP A 22 -9.45 -13.54 10.51
CA ASP A 22 -9.28 -13.86 9.09
C ASP A 22 -8.03 -13.24 8.46
N ALA A 23 -7.36 -12.34 9.15
CA ALA A 23 -6.26 -11.54 8.61
C ALA A 23 -5.12 -12.38 8.01
N GLU A 24 -4.71 -13.45 8.71
CA GLU A 24 -3.66 -14.36 8.24
C GLU A 24 -4.09 -15.12 6.98
N ARG A 25 -5.31 -15.64 6.94
CA ARG A 25 -5.87 -16.35 5.78
C ARG A 25 -5.94 -15.44 4.56
N VAL A 26 -6.39 -14.19 4.75
CA VAL A 26 -6.46 -13.17 3.68
C VAL A 26 -5.07 -12.80 3.19
N THR A 27 -4.10 -12.62 4.09
CA THR A 27 -2.70 -12.36 3.73
C THR A 27 -2.13 -13.50 2.88
N LYS A 28 -2.33 -14.76 3.26
CA LYS A 28 -1.94 -15.93 2.45
C LYS A 28 -2.59 -15.90 1.07
N SER A 29 -3.89 -15.58 1.00
CA SER A 29 -4.59 -15.47 -0.29
C SER A 29 -4.05 -14.33 -1.18
N MET A 30 -3.59 -13.22 -0.60
CA MET A 30 -2.91 -12.15 -1.34
C MET A 30 -1.56 -12.63 -1.89
N ILE A 31 -0.77 -13.33 -1.08
CA ILE A 31 0.52 -13.91 -1.48
C ILE A 31 0.33 -14.93 -2.59
N ASP A 32 -0.62 -15.85 -2.44
CA ASP A 32 -1.00 -16.82 -3.49
C ASP A 32 -1.45 -16.13 -4.78
N GLY A 33 -1.96 -14.91 -4.67
CA GLY A 33 -2.37 -14.06 -5.79
C GLY A 33 -1.25 -13.22 -6.41
N ASP A 34 0.01 -13.43 -5.98
CA ASP A 34 1.19 -12.68 -6.43
C ASP A 34 1.12 -11.17 -6.15
N VAL A 35 0.54 -10.77 -5.01
CA VAL A 35 0.68 -9.41 -4.49
C VAL A 35 2.13 -9.17 -4.10
N ASP A 36 2.70 -8.01 -4.49
CA ASP A 36 4.12 -7.73 -4.32
C ASP A 36 4.46 -7.11 -2.96
N LEU A 37 3.51 -6.38 -2.38
CA LEU A 37 3.67 -5.59 -1.16
C LEU A 37 2.37 -5.65 -0.40
N ILE A 38 2.40 -5.87 0.91
CA ILE A 38 1.19 -5.94 1.75
C ILE A 38 1.28 -4.91 2.86
N GLN A 39 0.16 -4.19 3.11
CA GLN A 39 0.03 -3.27 4.23
C GLN A 39 -1.03 -3.78 5.21
N LEU A 40 -0.69 -3.79 6.49
CA LEU A 40 -1.67 -3.92 7.57
C LEU A 40 -2.21 -2.54 7.96
N ARG A 41 -3.53 -2.34 7.80
CA ARG A 41 -4.26 -1.15 8.24
C ARG A 41 -5.33 -1.54 9.26
N ALA A 42 -5.19 -1.06 10.51
CA ALA A 42 -5.99 -1.50 11.67
C ALA A 42 -6.38 -0.29 12.55
N LYS A 43 -7.13 0.67 11.99
CA LYS A 43 -7.45 1.97 12.62
C LYS A 43 -8.23 1.86 13.94
N GLU A 44 -9.10 0.87 14.06
CA GLU A 44 -9.99 0.66 15.22
C GLU A 44 -9.36 -0.27 16.28
N HIS A 45 -8.06 -0.59 16.17
CA HIS A 45 -7.39 -1.55 17.05
C HIS A 45 -6.31 -0.88 17.91
N SER A 46 -6.08 -1.41 19.09
CA SER A 46 -5.00 -0.98 19.97
C SER A 46 -3.62 -1.30 19.38
N VAL A 47 -2.62 -0.49 19.72
CA VAL A 47 -1.22 -0.73 19.31
C VAL A 47 -0.75 -2.14 19.69
N LYS A 48 -1.18 -2.69 20.83
CA LYS A 48 -0.84 -4.05 21.24
C LYS A 48 -1.39 -5.10 20.27
N GLU A 49 -2.67 -5.00 19.91
CA GLU A 49 -3.29 -5.91 18.94
C GLU A 49 -2.61 -5.83 17.56
N ILE A 50 -2.25 -4.60 17.13
CA ILE A 50 -1.54 -4.42 15.86
C ILE A 50 -0.14 -5.05 15.92
N VAL A 51 0.61 -4.91 17.03
CA VAL A 51 1.92 -5.55 17.22
C VAL A 51 1.79 -7.08 17.16
N ASP A 52 0.83 -7.63 17.90
CA ASP A 52 0.61 -9.09 17.95
C ASP A 52 0.23 -9.64 16.55
N LEU A 53 -0.66 -8.92 15.84
CA LEU A 53 -1.05 -9.31 14.49
C LEU A 53 0.09 -9.12 13.48
N ALA A 54 0.78 -7.97 13.51
CA ALA A 54 1.91 -7.71 12.62
C ALA A 54 3.00 -8.78 12.75
N GLY A 55 3.26 -9.26 13.98
CA GLY A 55 4.20 -10.35 14.21
C GLY A 55 3.78 -11.66 13.53
N LYS A 56 2.50 -12.02 13.60
CA LYS A 56 1.95 -13.21 12.91
C LYS A 56 2.02 -13.05 11.37
N LEU A 57 1.59 -11.90 10.86
CA LEU A 57 1.59 -11.64 9.44
C LEU A 57 3.01 -11.59 8.87
N HIS A 58 3.96 -11.00 9.62
CA HIS A 58 5.36 -10.96 9.19
C HIS A 58 5.96 -12.36 9.01
N GLN A 59 5.63 -13.33 9.86
CA GLN A 59 6.10 -14.71 9.67
C GLN A 59 5.65 -15.27 8.32
N VAL A 60 4.42 -14.99 7.91
CA VAL A 60 3.85 -15.46 6.64
C VAL A 60 4.45 -14.70 5.46
N THR A 61 4.54 -13.38 5.54
CA THR A 61 5.00 -12.53 4.43
C THR A 61 6.50 -12.67 4.20
N SER A 62 7.32 -12.75 5.27
CA SER A 62 8.77 -12.95 5.15
C SER A 62 9.13 -14.31 4.55
N ALA A 63 8.42 -15.38 4.92
CA ALA A 63 8.60 -16.69 4.31
C ALA A 63 8.33 -16.70 2.79
N ALA A 64 7.43 -15.83 2.33
CA ALA A 64 7.11 -15.63 0.91
C ALA A 64 7.98 -14.56 0.21
N GLY A 65 8.86 -13.87 0.95
CA GLY A 65 9.66 -12.77 0.43
C GLY A 65 8.83 -11.52 0.06
N VAL A 66 7.62 -11.37 0.62
CA VAL A 66 6.71 -10.23 0.40
C VAL A 66 6.88 -9.22 1.55
N PRO A 67 7.26 -7.96 1.29
CA PRO A 67 7.39 -6.97 2.35
C PRO A 67 6.04 -6.67 3.04
N LEU A 68 6.07 -6.53 4.38
CA LEU A 68 4.95 -6.10 5.20
C LEU A 68 5.15 -4.64 5.65
N ILE A 69 4.16 -3.82 5.39
CA ILE A 69 4.10 -2.42 5.80
C ILE A 69 3.04 -2.26 6.90
N VAL A 70 3.32 -1.47 7.92
CA VAL A 70 2.31 -1.10 8.92
C VAL A 70 1.85 0.33 8.69
N ASN A 71 0.54 0.56 8.76
CA ASN A 71 -0.06 1.87 8.57
C ASN A 71 0.03 2.71 9.86
N ASP A 72 0.42 3.99 9.77
CA ASP A 72 0.46 5.04 10.79
C ASP A 72 1.48 4.83 11.94
N HIS A 73 1.59 3.64 12.50
CA HIS A 73 2.30 3.32 13.74
C HIS A 73 3.78 2.98 13.52
N ALA A 74 4.63 4.00 13.34
CA ALA A 74 6.06 3.83 13.12
C ALA A 74 6.79 3.08 14.27
N GLU A 75 6.30 3.22 15.51
CA GLU A 75 6.84 2.55 16.69
C GLU A 75 6.70 1.02 16.67
N ILE A 76 5.81 0.49 15.82
CA ILE A 76 5.65 -0.97 15.67
C ILE A 76 6.86 -1.60 15.01
N ALA A 77 7.49 -0.91 14.07
CA ALA A 77 8.71 -1.39 13.41
C ALA A 77 9.91 -1.57 14.38
N ALA A 78 9.88 -0.91 15.54
CA ALA A 78 10.85 -1.16 16.61
C ALA A 78 10.58 -2.46 17.41
N LYS A 79 9.38 -3.05 17.28
CA LYS A 79 8.94 -4.23 18.04
C LYS A 79 8.78 -5.47 17.17
N VAL A 80 8.46 -5.28 15.89
CA VAL A 80 8.25 -6.33 14.90
C VAL A 80 9.12 -5.98 13.69
N PRO A 81 9.87 -6.93 13.10
CA PRO A 81 10.79 -6.67 12.00
C PRO A 81 10.06 -6.49 10.66
N VAL A 82 9.00 -5.65 10.65
CA VAL A 82 8.30 -5.26 9.42
C VAL A 82 9.22 -4.43 8.51
N GLU A 83 9.00 -4.52 7.22
CA GLU A 83 9.87 -3.88 6.22
C GLU A 83 9.59 -2.40 6.05
N GLY A 84 8.41 -1.92 6.48
CA GLY A 84 8.10 -0.51 6.33
C GLY A 84 6.90 -0.03 7.13
N VAL A 85 6.75 1.30 7.09
CA VAL A 85 5.59 2.03 7.63
C VAL A 85 5.03 2.96 6.55
N HIS A 86 3.73 3.22 6.61
CA HIS A 86 3.07 4.14 5.69
C HIS A 86 2.30 5.20 6.47
N LEU A 87 2.51 6.47 6.12
CA LEU A 87 1.94 7.62 6.82
C LEU A 87 0.92 8.37 5.95
N GLY A 88 -0.17 8.81 6.55
CA GLY A 88 -1.09 9.78 5.99
C GLY A 88 -0.56 11.22 6.10
N GLN A 89 -1.33 12.20 5.58
CA GLN A 89 -0.91 13.62 5.61
C GLN A 89 -0.88 14.20 7.03
N ASP A 90 -1.80 13.75 7.88
CA ASP A 90 -1.99 14.25 9.24
C ASP A 90 -1.17 13.48 10.29
N ASP A 91 -0.41 12.45 9.85
CA ASP A 91 0.43 11.65 10.73
C ASP A 91 1.80 12.33 10.96
N ASP A 92 2.66 11.67 11.73
CA ASP A 92 4.02 12.11 12.01
C ASP A 92 4.81 12.52 10.73
N SER A 93 5.80 13.40 10.89
CA SER A 93 6.74 13.68 9.81
C SER A 93 7.56 12.44 9.43
N LEU A 94 8.00 12.35 8.16
CA LEU A 94 8.85 11.26 7.68
C LEU A 94 10.12 11.10 8.51
N ALA A 95 10.75 12.22 8.91
CA ALA A 95 11.95 12.22 9.75
C ALA A 95 11.67 11.63 11.14
N HIS A 96 10.51 11.95 11.75
CA HIS A 96 10.12 11.42 13.06
C HIS A 96 9.79 9.93 12.96
N ALA A 97 9.04 9.51 11.95
CA ALA A 97 8.73 8.11 11.70
C ALA A 97 10.00 7.28 11.49
N ARG A 98 10.94 7.77 10.70
CA ARG A 98 12.23 7.11 10.46
C ARG A 98 13.07 7.00 11.72
N LYS A 99 13.02 8.01 12.60
CA LYS A 99 13.68 7.95 13.91
C LYS A 99 13.08 6.87 14.82
N LYS A 100 11.75 6.71 14.80
CA LYS A 100 11.03 5.69 15.59
C LYS A 100 11.20 4.28 15.01
N ALA A 101 11.06 4.14 13.71
CA ALA A 101 11.08 2.85 13.02
C ALA A 101 12.48 2.27 12.81
N GLY A 102 13.51 3.12 12.75
CA GLY A 102 14.87 2.73 12.42
C GLY A 102 15.26 3.03 10.97
N ARG A 103 16.59 3.12 10.72
CA ARG A 103 17.14 3.60 9.42
C ARG A 103 16.89 2.67 8.24
N HIS A 104 16.65 1.40 8.48
CA HIS A 104 16.50 0.38 7.43
C HIS A 104 15.05 0.10 7.07
N VAL A 105 14.10 0.77 7.74
CA VAL A 105 12.67 0.60 7.52
C VAL A 105 12.20 1.55 6.41
N LEU A 106 11.47 1.03 5.43
CA LEU A 106 10.86 1.84 4.37
C LEU A 106 9.80 2.78 4.98
N VAL A 107 9.77 4.03 4.53
CA VAL A 107 8.75 4.99 4.95
C VAL A 107 8.01 5.51 3.73
N GLY A 108 6.73 5.16 3.62
CA GLY A 108 5.84 5.63 2.57
C GLY A 108 4.97 6.79 3.03
N LYS A 109 4.51 7.62 2.10
CA LYS A 109 3.63 8.77 2.35
C LYS A 109 2.44 8.79 1.40
N SER A 110 1.24 8.99 1.94
CA SER A 110 0.04 9.30 1.14
C SER A 110 0.15 10.71 0.56
N THR A 111 -0.21 10.90 -0.72
CA THR A 111 -0.20 12.20 -1.40
C THR A 111 -1.45 12.38 -2.27
N HIS A 112 -1.94 13.61 -2.38
CA HIS A 112 -3.18 13.97 -3.07
C HIS A 112 -2.95 14.98 -4.21
N SER A 113 -1.72 15.45 -4.37
CA SER A 113 -1.31 16.35 -5.46
C SER A 113 0.14 16.08 -5.86
N LEU A 114 0.55 16.61 -7.00
CA LEU A 114 1.95 16.54 -7.44
C LEU A 114 2.89 17.24 -6.44
N GLU A 115 2.48 18.39 -5.95
CA GLU A 115 3.26 19.19 -4.99
C GLU A 115 3.54 18.39 -3.72
N GLN A 116 2.52 17.69 -3.20
CA GLN A 116 2.70 16.79 -2.04
C GLN A 116 3.61 15.60 -2.36
N ALA A 117 3.57 15.06 -3.57
CA ALA A 117 4.43 13.96 -3.98
C ALA A 117 5.90 14.38 -4.08
N VAL A 118 6.17 15.54 -4.68
CA VAL A 118 7.51 16.15 -4.77
C VAL A 118 8.05 16.46 -3.37
N GLU A 119 7.23 17.02 -2.49
CA GLU A 119 7.63 17.33 -1.12
C GLU A 119 7.93 16.05 -0.32
N ALA A 120 7.10 15.01 -0.45
CA ALA A 120 7.34 13.73 0.21
C ALA A 120 8.67 13.09 -0.24
N GLU A 121 9.00 13.14 -1.55
CA GLU A 121 10.29 12.68 -2.05
C GLU A 121 11.45 13.52 -1.47
N ARG A 122 11.31 14.85 -1.46
CA ARG A 122 12.31 15.77 -0.88
C ARG A 122 12.55 15.51 0.61
N GLU A 123 11.51 15.15 1.36
CA GLU A 123 11.58 14.78 2.77
C GLU A 123 12.11 13.36 3.02
N GLY A 124 12.40 12.59 1.96
CA GLY A 124 12.99 11.27 2.02
C GLY A 124 12.00 10.11 2.14
N ALA A 125 10.80 10.23 1.55
CA ALA A 125 9.92 9.08 1.37
C ALA A 125 10.57 8.04 0.46
N ASP A 126 10.46 6.76 0.81
CA ASP A 126 10.95 5.66 -0.02
C ASP A 126 9.95 5.32 -1.14
N TYR A 127 8.69 5.69 -0.97
CA TYR A 127 7.63 5.58 -1.96
C TYR A 127 6.44 6.48 -1.60
N VAL A 128 5.55 6.73 -2.55
CA VAL A 128 4.32 7.49 -2.31
C VAL A 128 3.08 6.71 -2.74
N GLY A 129 1.99 6.91 -2.01
CA GLY A 129 0.63 6.62 -2.45
C GLY A 129 0.02 7.86 -3.08
N PHE A 130 -0.45 7.78 -4.34
CA PHE A 130 -1.02 8.91 -5.07
C PHE A 130 -2.51 8.71 -5.33
N GLY A 131 -3.35 9.51 -4.72
CA GLY A 131 -4.81 9.38 -4.84
C GLY A 131 -5.60 10.20 -3.81
N PRO A 132 -6.92 9.97 -3.67
CA PRO A 132 -7.67 8.89 -4.31
C PRO A 132 -7.96 9.18 -5.79
N ILE A 133 -7.70 8.19 -6.67
CA ILE A 133 -7.96 8.34 -8.10
C ILE A 133 -9.48 8.42 -8.38
N PHE A 134 -10.24 7.54 -7.72
CA PHE A 134 -11.70 7.53 -7.76
C PHE A 134 -12.28 7.65 -6.35
N ALA A 135 -13.56 7.98 -6.24
CA ALA A 135 -14.27 7.96 -4.96
C ALA A 135 -14.12 6.60 -4.27
N THR A 136 -13.88 6.64 -2.97
CA THR A 136 -13.62 5.42 -2.18
C THR A 136 -14.27 5.49 -0.80
N PRO A 137 -14.96 4.43 -0.37
CA PRO A 137 -15.54 4.37 0.98
C PRO A 137 -14.49 4.26 2.09
N THR A 138 -13.25 3.89 1.76
CA THR A 138 -12.15 3.76 2.73
C THR A 138 -11.69 5.11 3.30
N LYS A 139 -11.82 6.18 2.49
CA LYS A 139 -11.54 7.58 2.87
C LYS A 139 -12.58 8.50 2.21
N PRO A 140 -13.82 8.55 2.73
CA PRO A 140 -14.93 9.24 2.09
C PRO A 140 -14.77 10.77 2.03
N ASP A 141 -13.97 11.34 2.94
CA ASP A 141 -13.76 12.78 3.05
C ASP A 141 -12.82 13.35 1.98
N TYR A 142 -12.08 12.50 1.27
CA TYR A 142 -11.15 12.93 0.23
C TYR A 142 -11.82 12.97 -1.15
N GLN A 143 -11.74 14.12 -1.80
CA GLN A 143 -12.21 14.26 -3.18
C GLN A 143 -11.29 13.51 -4.15
N PRO A 144 -11.85 12.80 -5.15
CA PRO A 144 -11.05 12.14 -6.18
C PRO A 144 -10.20 13.13 -6.97
N ILE A 145 -8.92 12.82 -7.16
CA ILE A 145 -8.00 13.63 -7.96
C ILE A 145 -8.05 13.28 -9.46
N GLY A 146 -8.72 12.19 -9.82
CA GLY A 146 -8.88 11.73 -11.20
C GLY A 146 -7.61 11.17 -11.82
N LEU A 147 -7.66 10.96 -13.14
CA LEU A 147 -6.59 10.29 -13.91
C LEU A 147 -5.51 11.23 -14.41
N THR A 148 -5.80 12.53 -14.57
CA THR A 148 -4.98 13.49 -15.31
C THR A 148 -3.58 13.73 -14.72
N GLY A 149 -3.44 13.59 -13.38
CA GLY A 149 -2.16 13.77 -12.68
C GLY A 149 -1.20 12.60 -12.75
N ILE A 150 -1.67 11.39 -13.14
CA ILE A 150 -0.90 10.14 -13.03
C ILE A 150 0.40 10.19 -13.82
N LYS A 151 0.32 10.52 -15.13
CA LYS A 151 1.52 10.58 -15.98
C LYS A 151 2.51 11.63 -15.49
N ARG A 152 2.00 12.77 -15.00
CA ARG A 152 2.82 13.85 -14.53
C ARG A 152 3.58 13.48 -13.26
N VAL A 153 2.94 12.87 -12.25
CA VAL A 153 3.62 12.45 -11.03
C VAL A 153 4.70 11.40 -11.30
N HIS A 154 4.46 10.45 -12.21
CA HIS A 154 5.47 9.45 -12.59
C HIS A 154 6.68 10.03 -13.37
N ASN A 155 6.57 11.22 -13.93
CA ASN A 155 7.66 11.89 -14.64
C ASN A 155 8.46 12.83 -13.72
N GLU A 156 7.81 13.40 -12.70
CA GLU A 156 8.40 14.44 -11.86
C GLU A 156 9.13 13.87 -10.62
N ILE A 157 8.73 12.69 -10.14
CA ILE A 157 9.37 12.05 -8.99
C ILE A 157 9.99 10.70 -9.37
N THR A 158 11.06 10.32 -8.68
CA THR A 158 11.83 9.11 -8.96
C THR A 158 11.44 7.93 -8.08
N VAL A 159 10.91 8.20 -6.88
CA VAL A 159 10.48 7.14 -5.95
C VAL A 159 9.26 6.39 -6.48
N PRO A 160 9.11 5.09 -6.17
CA PRO A 160 7.94 4.32 -6.58
C PRO A 160 6.62 4.98 -6.18
N THR A 161 5.75 5.21 -7.16
CA THR A 161 4.42 5.81 -6.97
C THR A 161 3.35 4.75 -7.16
N PHE A 162 2.54 4.50 -6.13
CA PHE A 162 1.39 3.61 -6.18
C PHE A 162 0.10 4.42 -6.28
N CYS A 163 -0.58 4.36 -7.43
CA CYS A 163 -1.91 4.96 -7.59
C CYS A 163 -2.91 4.21 -6.70
N ILE A 164 -3.73 4.95 -5.95
CA ILE A 164 -4.66 4.38 -4.96
C ILE A 164 -6.02 5.10 -4.99
N GLY A 165 -7.03 4.46 -4.41
CA GLY A 165 -8.36 5.05 -4.19
C GLY A 165 -9.36 4.65 -5.27
N GLY A 166 -10.34 3.82 -4.89
CA GLY A 166 -11.41 3.35 -5.74
C GLY A 166 -10.99 2.48 -6.92
N ILE A 167 -9.73 2.04 -6.97
CA ILE A 167 -9.21 1.19 -8.05
C ILE A 167 -9.71 -0.24 -7.86
N LYS A 168 -10.27 -0.79 -8.95
CA LYS A 168 -10.78 -2.16 -9.06
C LYS A 168 -10.37 -2.72 -10.43
N ILE A 169 -10.53 -4.03 -10.63
CA ILE A 169 -10.20 -4.68 -11.89
C ILE A 169 -10.91 -4.04 -13.10
N ASP A 170 -12.16 -3.60 -12.91
CA ASP A 170 -12.99 -3.04 -13.98
C ASP A 170 -12.51 -1.67 -14.48
N ASN A 171 -11.81 -0.89 -13.63
CA ASN A 171 -11.28 0.43 -13.99
C ASN A 171 -9.73 0.46 -14.04
N LEU A 172 -9.06 -0.65 -13.72
CA LEU A 172 -7.60 -0.73 -13.70
C LEU A 172 -6.98 -0.40 -15.07
N GLY A 173 -7.61 -0.84 -16.16
CA GLY A 173 -7.17 -0.53 -17.52
C GLY A 173 -7.09 0.97 -17.80
N GLN A 174 -8.05 1.77 -17.29
CA GLN A 174 -8.05 3.23 -17.42
C GLN A 174 -6.89 3.87 -16.65
N VAL A 175 -6.59 3.35 -15.45
CA VAL A 175 -5.50 3.83 -14.61
C VAL A 175 -4.14 3.56 -15.28
N ILE A 176 -3.97 2.37 -15.85
CA ILE A 176 -2.76 1.99 -16.62
C ILE A 176 -2.63 2.86 -17.88
N ALA A 177 -3.71 3.05 -18.64
CA ALA A 177 -3.70 3.90 -19.84
C ALA A 177 -3.37 5.36 -19.52
N ALA A 178 -3.70 5.85 -18.31
CA ALA A 178 -3.31 7.16 -17.82
C ALA A 178 -1.83 7.26 -17.40
N GLY A 179 -1.07 6.15 -17.46
CA GLY A 179 0.36 6.10 -17.19
C GLY A 179 0.76 5.49 -15.86
N ALA A 180 -0.18 4.92 -15.09
CA ALA A 180 0.16 4.24 -13.84
C ALA A 180 0.99 2.97 -14.11
N ARG A 181 2.06 2.82 -13.36
CA ARG A 181 2.94 1.66 -13.40
C ARG A 181 2.74 0.74 -12.20
N ARG A 182 2.13 1.25 -11.13
CA ARG A 182 1.91 0.59 -9.85
C ARG A 182 0.58 1.03 -9.27
N VAL A 183 -0.12 0.11 -8.62
CA VAL A 183 -1.39 0.42 -7.95
C VAL A 183 -1.45 -0.19 -6.55
N ALA A 184 -2.19 0.46 -5.65
CA ALA A 184 -2.59 -0.09 -4.37
C ALA A 184 -4.10 -0.34 -4.38
N ILE A 185 -4.52 -1.53 -3.97
CA ILE A 185 -5.93 -1.96 -3.97
C ILE A 185 -6.33 -2.42 -2.57
N VAL A 186 -7.47 -1.92 -2.10
CA VAL A 186 -8.09 -2.29 -0.81
C VAL A 186 -9.35 -3.11 -1.04
N SER A 187 -10.50 -2.44 -1.13
CA SER A 187 -11.82 -3.09 -1.19
C SER A 187 -12.02 -4.00 -2.41
N GLY A 188 -11.37 -3.70 -3.52
CA GLY A 188 -11.40 -4.55 -4.71
C GLY A 188 -10.85 -5.95 -4.43
N LEU A 189 -9.74 -6.04 -3.68
CA LEU A 189 -9.16 -7.31 -3.23
C LEU A 189 -9.99 -7.94 -2.10
N LEU A 190 -10.27 -7.18 -1.03
CA LEU A 190 -10.85 -7.72 0.20
C LEU A 190 -12.29 -8.19 0.04
N LYS A 191 -13.05 -7.61 -0.91
CA LYS A 191 -14.44 -8.00 -1.22
C LYS A 191 -14.54 -9.02 -2.35
N ALA A 192 -13.42 -9.42 -2.96
CA ALA A 192 -13.44 -10.42 -4.02
C ALA A 192 -13.81 -11.81 -3.46
N PRO A 193 -14.71 -12.56 -4.12
CA PRO A 193 -15.03 -13.93 -3.71
C PRO A 193 -13.81 -14.87 -3.66
N ASN A 194 -12.80 -14.59 -4.49
CA ASN A 194 -11.52 -15.27 -4.50
C ASN A 194 -10.40 -14.23 -4.67
N ILE A 195 -9.78 -13.89 -3.55
CA ILE A 195 -8.73 -12.86 -3.47
C ILE A 195 -7.53 -13.21 -4.35
N ALA A 196 -7.06 -14.46 -4.31
CA ALA A 196 -5.90 -14.89 -5.09
C ALA A 196 -6.16 -14.79 -6.61
N LYS A 197 -7.33 -15.22 -7.07
CA LYS A 197 -7.70 -15.11 -8.48
C LYS A 197 -7.81 -13.65 -8.91
N TYR A 198 -8.43 -12.81 -8.08
CA TYR A 198 -8.56 -11.38 -8.34
C TYR A 198 -7.21 -10.67 -8.42
N ALA A 199 -6.32 -10.96 -7.46
CA ALA A 199 -4.99 -10.39 -7.43
C ALA A 199 -4.17 -10.77 -8.67
N ARG A 200 -4.16 -12.06 -9.04
CA ARG A 200 -3.50 -12.53 -10.29
C ARG A 200 -4.04 -11.82 -11.53
N ALA A 201 -5.35 -11.62 -11.63
CA ALA A 201 -5.94 -10.91 -12.75
C ALA A 201 -5.50 -9.44 -12.81
N CYS A 202 -5.44 -8.74 -11.66
CA CYS A 202 -4.88 -7.39 -11.59
C CYS A 202 -3.39 -7.37 -11.96
N LYS A 203 -2.62 -8.35 -11.47
CA LYS A 203 -1.19 -8.46 -11.73
C LYS A 203 -0.89 -8.67 -13.21
N ALA A 204 -1.66 -9.50 -13.89
CA ALA A 204 -1.53 -9.73 -15.33
C ALA A 204 -1.73 -8.45 -16.16
N LEU A 205 -2.68 -7.59 -15.76
CA LEU A 205 -2.87 -6.29 -16.41
C LEU A 205 -1.71 -5.32 -16.17
N LEU A 206 -1.07 -5.39 -15.00
CA LEU A 206 0.08 -4.53 -14.64
C LEU A 206 1.39 -4.98 -15.27
N ASN A 207 1.49 -6.24 -15.68
CA ASN A 207 2.64 -6.85 -16.35
C ASN A 207 2.18 -7.40 -17.71
N PRO A 208 1.77 -6.56 -18.68
CA PRO A 208 1.49 -7.07 -20.00
C PRO A 208 2.76 -7.73 -20.53
N GLU A 209 2.64 -8.98 -20.95
CA GLU A 209 3.73 -9.65 -21.68
C GLU A 209 4.13 -8.76 -22.85
N THR A 210 5.42 -8.41 -22.90
CA THR A 210 6.04 -7.63 -24.00
C THR A 210 6.08 -8.44 -25.27
#